data_b0529d28a1fae855882bc546fe1425a9
#
_entry.id   b0529d28a1fae855882bc546fe1425a9
#
_cell.length_a   1.000
_cell.length_b   1.000
_cell.length_c   1.000
_cell.angle_alpha   90.00
_cell.angle_beta   90.00
_cell.angle_gamma   90.00
#
_symmetry.space_group_name_H-M   'P 1'
#
loop_
_entity.id
_entity.type
_entity.pdbx_description
1 polymer ?
#
loop_
_entity_poly.entity_id
_entity_poly.type
_entity_poly.pdbx_seq_one_letter_code
_entity_poly.pdbx_strand_id
1 'polypeptide(L)'
;MKPFHKIVIKNLDRVNIKYIIGADSLVGFSEGDIFKYSPNLHLYLFPFSKIKLVKLFLILIFNKIIIKPKKSNGKLFYRLRFKPTFFKKNSDSIRLSILKSIDENFTMHLGGADVKLKKTDLAIETKILDNLDLKIPHNLSSFVNKYRADLMLSFYKKHSVSFDSESEKKAVKLLLDVNDILKNSNVDYWIEGGTLLGAIRDKKLIPWDHDLDLGMKYSSDLKMKKMIII
;
A
#
# COMPACT_ATOMS: atom_id res chain seq x y z
N MET A 1 -2.24 6.94 -16.62
CA MET A 1 -3.35 6.84 -15.62
C MET A 1 -4.63 6.33 -16.26
N LYS A 2 -5.49 5.59 -15.53
CA LYS A 2 -6.75 5.07 -16.08
C LYS A 2 -7.85 6.16 -16.13
N PRO A 3 -8.84 6.04 -17.02
CA PRO A 3 -9.90 7.06 -17.17
C PRO A 3 -10.62 7.43 -15.86
N PHE A 4 -10.91 6.44 -15.01
CA PHE A 4 -11.61 6.72 -13.77
C PHE A 4 -10.77 7.49 -12.74
N HIS A 5 -9.42 7.35 -12.74
CA HIS A 5 -8.54 8.18 -11.94
C HIS A 5 -8.68 9.66 -12.34
N LYS A 6 -8.69 9.90 -13.66
CA LYS A 6 -8.87 11.26 -14.22
C LYS A 6 -10.21 11.86 -13.83
N ILE A 7 -11.29 11.07 -13.84
CA ILE A 7 -12.62 11.52 -13.41
C ILE A 7 -12.59 11.95 -11.94
N VAL A 8 -12.02 11.14 -11.05
CA VAL A 8 -11.98 11.48 -9.61
C VAL A 8 -11.18 12.75 -9.37
N ILE A 9 -9.99 12.86 -9.94
CA ILE A 9 -9.09 14.00 -9.73
C ILE A 9 -9.72 15.30 -10.25
N LYS A 10 -10.24 15.30 -11.48
CA LYS A 10 -10.94 16.47 -12.05
C LYS A 10 -12.14 16.93 -11.19
N ASN A 11 -12.84 15.98 -10.57
CA ASN A 11 -13.99 16.33 -9.73
C ASN A 11 -13.56 16.77 -8.32
N LEU A 12 -12.42 16.36 -7.79
CA LEU A 12 -11.84 16.97 -6.59
C LEU A 12 -11.55 18.46 -6.83
N ASP A 13 -10.92 18.80 -7.95
CA ASP A 13 -10.65 20.18 -8.33
C ASP A 13 -11.95 20.96 -8.55
N ARG A 14 -12.94 20.38 -9.26
CA ARG A 14 -14.25 21.01 -9.52
C ARG A 14 -15.01 21.38 -8.24
N VAL A 15 -14.93 20.55 -7.21
CA VAL A 15 -15.59 20.84 -5.90
C VAL A 15 -14.68 21.60 -4.95
N ASN A 16 -13.49 22.01 -5.42
CA ASN A 16 -12.48 22.72 -4.64
C ASN A 16 -12.13 22.00 -3.33
N ILE A 17 -11.83 20.72 -3.43
CA ILE A 17 -11.24 19.91 -2.35
C ILE A 17 -9.75 19.79 -2.61
N LYS A 18 -8.93 20.38 -1.74
CA LYS A 18 -7.48 20.25 -1.81
C LYS A 18 -7.07 18.82 -1.47
N TYR A 19 -6.12 18.29 -2.22
CA TYR A 19 -5.59 16.95 -2.02
C TYR A 19 -4.09 16.90 -2.34
N ILE A 20 -3.43 15.84 -1.89
CA ILE A 20 -2.11 15.43 -2.36
C ILE A 20 -2.11 13.95 -2.67
N ILE A 21 -1.24 13.54 -3.58
CA ILE A 21 -0.88 12.12 -3.73
C ILE A 21 -0.10 11.72 -2.48
N GLY A 22 -0.35 10.53 -1.98
CA GLY A 22 0.31 10.07 -0.76
C GLY A 22 0.74 8.63 -0.78
N ALA A 23 1.42 8.24 0.26
CA ALA A 23 1.90 6.89 0.51
C ALA A 23 2.72 6.32 -0.68
N ASP A 24 2.44 5.07 -1.02
CA ASP A 24 3.13 4.32 -2.07
C ASP A 24 3.07 5.02 -3.43
N SER A 25 1.95 5.70 -3.72
CA SER A 25 1.80 6.45 -4.98
C SER A 25 2.74 7.64 -5.08
N LEU A 26 3.04 8.32 -3.94
CA LEU A 26 3.96 9.44 -3.91
C LEU A 26 5.41 8.99 -4.10
N VAL A 27 5.80 7.91 -3.42
CA VAL A 27 7.14 7.31 -3.57
C VAL A 27 7.33 6.81 -5.00
N GLY A 28 6.34 6.07 -5.53
CA GLY A 28 6.38 5.61 -6.93
C GLY A 28 6.47 6.77 -7.92
N PHE A 29 5.71 7.83 -7.71
CA PHE A 29 5.78 9.03 -8.56
C PHE A 29 7.16 9.68 -8.54
N SER A 30 7.84 9.77 -7.38
CA SER A 30 9.20 10.30 -7.27
C SER A 30 10.23 9.45 -8.02
N GLU A 31 9.91 8.19 -8.29
CA GLU A 31 10.76 7.23 -9.00
C GLU A 31 10.29 6.97 -10.45
N GLY A 32 9.38 7.80 -10.96
CA GLY A 32 8.92 7.79 -12.34
C GLY A 32 7.68 6.93 -12.64
N ASP A 33 7.19 6.14 -11.68
CA ASP A 33 5.96 5.35 -11.85
C ASP A 33 5.05 5.41 -10.62
N ILE A 34 3.95 6.14 -10.71
CA ILE A 34 2.97 6.32 -9.63
C ILE A 34 2.34 5.00 -9.13
N PHE A 35 2.39 3.95 -9.93
CA PHE A 35 1.84 2.62 -9.60
C PHE A 35 2.90 1.58 -9.27
N LYS A 36 4.18 1.98 -9.16
CA LYS A 36 5.31 1.07 -8.90
C LYS A 36 5.11 0.17 -7.68
N TYR A 37 4.57 0.71 -6.59
CA TYR A 37 4.41 0.00 -5.33
C TYR A 37 2.98 -0.42 -5.02
N SER A 38 1.99 0.07 -5.77
CA SER A 38 0.59 -0.27 -5.55
C SER A 38 -0.23 -0.04 -6.81
N PRO A 39 -1.12 -0.96 -7.19
CA PRO A 39 -2.08 -0.73 -8.26
C PRO A 39 -3.15 0.31 -7.88
N ASN A 40 -3.20 0.71 -6.62
CA ASN A 40 -4.17 1.66 -6.10
C ASN A 40 -3.57 3.06 -5.99
N LEU A 41 -4.31 4.06 -6.45
CA LEU A 41 -3.94 5.45 -6.25
C LEU A 41 -4.36 5.91 -4.84
N HIS A 42 -3.41 6.38 -4.05
CA HIS A 42 -3.70 6.95 -2.74
C HIS A 42 -3.75 8.47 -2.81
N LEU A 43 -4.86 9.05 -2.37
CA LEU A 43 -5.06 10.49 -2.26
C LEU A 43 -5.42 10.86 -0.83
N TYR A 44 -4.74 11.87 -0.31
CA TYR A 44 -5.02 12.45 1.00
C TYR A 44 -5.67 13.81 0.82
N LEU A 45 -6.87 13.93 1.34
CA LEU A 45 -7.67 15.14 1.27
C LEU A 45 -7.36 16.02 2.48
N PHE A 46 -7.11 17.30 2.26
CA PHE A 46 -7.05 18.30 3.32
C PHE A 46 -8.43 18.47 3.95
N PRO A 47 -8.53 18.97 5.19
CA PRO A 47 -9.82 19.22 5.83
C PRO A 47 -10.72 20.11 4.96
N PHE A 48 -11.99 19.71 4.84
CA PHE A 48 -13.02 20.40 4.03
C PHE A 48 -14.40 20.23 4.64
N SER A 49 -15.39 20.98 4.15
CA SER A 49 -16.76 20.90 4.65
C SER A 49 -17.48 19.61 4.22
N LYS A 50 -18.40 19.12 5.05
CA LYS A 50 -19.22 17.94 4.74
C LYS A 50 -20.01 18.10 3.44
N ILE A 51 -20.45 19.32 3.14
CA ILE A 51 -21.21 19.65 1.91
C ILE A 51 -20.36 19.33 0.65
N LYS A 52 -19.07 19.67 0.66
CA LYS A 52 -18.17 19.35 -0.46
C LYS A 52 -18.02 17.84 -0.65
N LEU A 53 -17.97 17.07 0.44
CA LEU A 53 -17.91 15.60 0.37
C LEU A 53 -19.19 15.03 -0.27
N VAL A 54 -20.35 15.49 0.17
CA VAL A 54 -21.64 15.07 -0.40
C VAL A 54 -21.70 15.40 -1.90
N LYS A 55 -21.33 16.64 -2.28
CA LYS A 55 -21.24 17.03 -3.69
C LYS A 55 -20.32 16.12 -4.49
N LEU A 56 -19.11 15.86 -3.98
CA LEU A 56 -18.17 14.96 -4.63
C LEU A 56 -18.79 13.57 -4.82
N PHE A 57 -19.37 12.99 -3.78
CA PHE A 57 -19.94 11.65 -3.83
C PHE A 57 -21.09 11.53 -4.81
N LEU A 58 -21.98 12.51 -4.86
CA LEU A 58 -23.05 12.56 -5.86
C LEU A 58 -22.48 12.54 -7.28
N ILE A 59 -21.52 13.40 -7.58
CA ILE A 59 -20.88 13.46 -8.89
C ILE A 59 -20.21 12.11 -9.24
N LEU A 60 -19.51 11.49 -8.29
CA LEU A 60 -18.83 10.21 -8.53
C LEU A 60 -19.83 9.07 -8.77
N ILE A 61 -20.95 9.04 -8.06
CA ILE A 61 -22.02 8.06 -8.27
C ILE A 61 -22.64 8.21 -9.66
N PHE A 62 -22.92 9.44 -10.11
CA PHE A 62 -23.38 9.71 -11.49
C PHE A 62 -22.37 9.23 -12.54
N ASN A 63 -21.09 9.27 -12.24
CA ASN A 63 -20.02 8.72 -13.10
C ASN A 63 -19.81 7.20 -12.91
N LYS A 64 -20.77 6.49 -12.34
CA LYS A 64 -20.73 5.02 -12.10
C LYS A 64 -19.54 4.57 -11.23
N ILE A 65 -19.08 5.42 -10.32
CA ILE A 65 -18.03 5.09 -9.37
C ILE A 65 -18.67 4.62 -8.06
N ILE A 66 -18.30 3.42 -7.63
CA ILE A 66 -18.74 2.84 -6.36
C ILE A 66 -17.87 3.39 -5.24
N ILE A 67 -18.49 3.93 -4.22
CA ILE A 67 -17.85 4.47 -3.03
C ILE A 67 -18.13 3.52 -1.87
N LYS A 68 -17.06 2.94 -1.30
CA LYS A 68 -17.18 2.06 -0.12
C LYS A 68 -16.40 2.65 1.04
N PRO A 69 -17.07 3.01 2.15
CA PRO A 69 -16.37 3.34 3.39
C PRO A 69 -15.68 2.08 3.91
N LYS A 70 -14.46 2.24 4.38
CA LYS A 70 -13.64 1.20 4.99
C LYS A 70 -12.97 1.74 6.23
N LYS A 71 -12.70 0.89 7.20
CA LYS A 71 -11.91 1.24 8.38
C LYS A 71 -10.61 0.43 8.38
N SER A 72 -9.54 1.07 8.77
CA SER A 72 -8.26 0.43 9.06
C SER A 72 -7.74 1.05 10.35
N ASN A 73 -7.49 0.23 11.37
CA ASN A 73 -7.07 0.65 12.70
C ASN A 73 -7.96 1.80 13.27
N GLY A 74 -9.28 1.60 13.19
CA GLY A 74 -10.26 2.58 13.66
C GLY A 74 -10.44 3.83 12.78
N LYS A 75 -9.63 4.02 11.74
CA LYS A 75 -9.67 5.21 10.88
C LYS A 75 -10.44 4.96 9.60
N LEU A 76 -11.33 5.89 9.29
CA LEU A 76 -12.18 5.85 8.11
C LEU A 76 -11.40 6.31 6.87
N PHE A 77 -11.53 5.57 5.78
CA PHE A 77 -11.16 5.99 4.44
C PHE A 77 -12.22 5.54 3.43
N TYR A 78 -12.22 6.13 2.26
CA TYR A 78 -13.13 5.76 1.18
C TYR A 78 -12.38 5.06 0.07
N ARG A 79 -12.85 3.87 -0.31
CA ARG A 79 -12.34 3.14 -1.47
C ARG A 79 -13.27 3.38 -2.64
N LEU A 80 -12.73 3.96 -3.69
CA LEU A 80 -13.44 4.22 -4.95
C LEU A 80 -13.07 3.16 -5.97
N ARG A 81 -14.07 2.61 -6.65
CA ARG A 81 -13.90 1.66 -7.74
C ARG A 81 -14.85 2.01 -8.88
N PHE A 82 -14.44 1.74 -10.12
CA PHE A 82 -15.37 1.80 -11.22
C PHE A 82 -16.39 0.65 -11.10
N LYS A 83 -17.66 0.88 -11.47
CA LYS A 83 -18.66 -0.18 -11.49
C LYS A 83 -18.21 -1.25 -12.49
N PRO A 84 -18.01 -2.52 -12.11
CA PRO A 84 -17.55 -3.54 -13.03
C PRO A 84 -18.60 -3.73 -14.12
N THR A 85 -18.18 -3.73 -15.37
CA THR A 85 -18.95 -4.31 -16.47
C THR A 85 -18.80 -5.82 -16.43
N PHE A 86 -19.78 -6.55 -16.95
CA PHE A 86 -19.93 -8.01 -16.84
C PHE A 86 -18.67 -8.83 -17.17
N PHE A 87 -17.71 -8.26 -17.88
CA PHE A 87 -16.53 -8.95 -18.40
C PHE A 87 -15.17 -8.52 -17.80
N LYS A 88 -15.10 -7.58 -16.88
CA LYS A 88 -13.82 -7.12 -16.32
C LYS A 88 -13.87 -6.94 -14.81
N LYS A 89 -13.17 -7.84 -14.11
CA LYS A 89 -12.88 -7.70 -12.68
C LYS A 89 -11.80 -6.61 -12.52
N ASN A 90 -12.23 -5.35 -12.33
CA ASN A 90 -11.28 -4.25 -12.08
C ASN A 90 -10.72 -4.37 -10.66
N SER A 91 -9.44 -4.70 -10.55
CA SER A 91 -8.71 -4.71 -9.28
C SER A 91 -8.34 -3.31 -8.78
N ASP A 92 -8.27 -2.34 -9.69
CA ASP A 92 -7.79 -1.00 -9.39
C ASP A 92 -8.78 -0.19 -8.58
N SER A 93 -8.26 0.57 -7.64
CA SER A 93 -9.07 1.46 -6.82
C SER A 93 -8.33 2.76 -6.49
N ILE A 94 -9.08 3.78 -6.13
CA ILE A 94 -8.55 4.96 -5.47
C ILE A 94 -8.91 4.87 -3.99
N ARG A 95 -7.93 5.13 -3.14
CA ARG A 95 -8.12 5.29 -1.71
C ARG A 95 -8.11 6.77 -1.38
N LEU A 96 -9.24 7.26 -0.85
CA LEU A 96 -9.35 8.62 -0.32
C LEU A 96 -9.26 8.57 1.19
N SER A 97 -8.28 9.24 1.77
CA SER A 97 -8.11 9.40 3.21
C SER A 97 -8.14 10.90 3.54
N ILE A 98 -8.63 11.25 4.73
CA ILE A 98 -8.68 12.65 5.16
C ILE A 98 -7.52 12.89 6.13
N LEU A 99 -6.71 13.91 5.87
CA LEU A 99 -5.67 14.37 6.79
C LEU A 99 -6.32 14.95 8.05
N LYS A 100 -5.84 14.55 9.20
CA LYS A 100 -6.18 15.22 10.45
C LYS A 100 -5.20 16.36 10.69
N SER A 101 -5.71 17.56 10.93
CA SER A 101 -4.91 18.71 11.38
C SER A 101 -4.86 18.68 12.90
N ILE A 102 -3.67 18.64 13.45
CA ILE A 102 -3.41 18.71 14.91
C ILE A 102 -2.24 19.67 15.07
N ASP A 103 -2.46 20.78 15.74
CA ASP A 103 -1.48 21.84 15.93
C ASP A 103 -0.75 22.22 14.63
N GLU A 104 0.57 22.21 14.63
CA GLU A 104 1.42 22.52 13.46
C GLU A 104 1.61 21.34 12.52
N ASN A 105 0.88 20.22 12.70
CA ASN A 105 1.05 19.01 11.91
C ASN A 105 -0.23 18.58 11.23
N PHE A 106 -0.06 17.88 10.11
CA PHE A 106 -1.04 16.97 9.56
C PHE A 106 -0.66 15.54 9.91
N THR A 107 -1.66 14.72 10.24
CA THR A 107 -1.45 13.29 10.44
C THR A 107 -1.96 12.53 9.22
N MET A 108 -1.05 11.83 8.57
CA MET A 108 -1.31 10.91 7.46
C MET A 108 -1.34 9.48 8.00
N HIS A 109 -2.46 8.79 7.80
CA HIS A 109 -2.57 7.39 8.24
C HIS A 109 -2.12 6.44 7.13
N LEU A 110 -1.07 5.70 7.37
CA LEU A 110 -0.44 4.78 6.43
C LEU A 110 -0.39 3.38 7.02
N GLY A 111 -1.20 2.46 6.45
CA GLY A 111 -1.08 1.02 6.68
C GLY A 111 -1.10 0.49 8.12
N GLY A 112 -1.35 1.35 9.12
CA GLY A 112 -1.33 0.97 10.54
C GLY A 112 -0.49 1.92 11.40
N ALA A 113 0.29 2.80 10.79
CA ALA A 113 1.05 3.85 11.48
C ALA A 113 0.50 5.24 11.15
N ASP A 114 0.70 6.17 12.06
CA ASP A 114 0.41 7.59 11.86
C ASP A 114 1.73 8.32 11.61
N VAL A 115 1.85 8.88 10.42
CA VAL A 115 2.97 9.74 10.06
C VAL A 115 2.57 11.19 10.30
N LYS A 116 3.35 11.89 11.12
CA LYS A 116 3.17 13.34 11.38
C LYS A 116 3.97 14.12 10.34
N LEU A 117 3.28 14.96 9.58
CA LEU A 117 3.86 15.82 8.55
C LEU A 117 3.73 17.27 9.02
N LYS A 118 4.83 18.02 9.06
CA LYS A 118 4.76 19.46 9.35
C LYS A 118 3.94 20.16 8.27
N LYS A 119 3.07 21.09 8.66
CA LYS A 119 2.26 21.88 7.72
C LYS A 119 3.13 22.64 6.72
N THR A 120 4.28 23.11 7.13
CA THR A 120 5.28 23.78 6.28
C THR A 120 5.82 22.91 5.16
N ASP A 121 5.95 21.61 5.38
CA ASP A 121 6.46 20.67 4.40
C ASP A 121 5.40 20.27 3.36
N LEU A 122 4.13 20.59 3.63
CA LEU A 122 3.00 20.28 2.76
C LEU A 122 2.58 21.45 1.87
N ALA A 123 3.50 22.38 1.54
CA ALA A 123 3.28 23.29 0.43
C ALA A 123 3.04 22.47 -0.84
N ILE A 124 1.92 22.79 -1.54
CA ILE A 124 1.46 22.00 -2.67
C ILE A 124 2.00 22.60 -3.97
N GLU A 125 2.58 21.78 -4.81
CA GLU A 125 2.84 22.10 -6.21
C GLU A 125 2.01 21.23 -7.16
N THR A 126 1.89 21.66 -8.40
CA THR A 126 1.19 20.93 -9.45
C THR A 126 2.20 20.35 -10.43
N LYS A 127 2.10 19.05 -10.68
CA LYS A 127 2.85 18.36 -11.75
C LYS A 127 1.89 17.74 -12.74
N ILE A 128 2.22 17.83 -14.01
CA ILE A 128 1.40 17.26 -15.08
C ILE A 128 1.82 15.80 -15.31
N LEU A 129 0.87 14.89 -15.25
CA LEU A 129 1.04 13.49 -15.64
C LEU A 129 -0.17 13.04 -16.48
N ASP A 130 0.07 12.54 -17.69
CA ASP A 130 -0.98 12.12 -18.63
C ASP A 130 -2.06 13.19 -18.89
N ASN A 131 -1.66 14.45 -19.06
CA ASN A 131 -2.55 15.61 -19.21
C ASN A 131 -3.49 15.82 -18.02
N LEU A 132 -3.02 15.54 -16.82
CA LEU A 132 -3.75 15.72 -15.58
C LEU A 132 -2.87 16.45 -14.56
N ASP A 133 -3.43 17.47 -13.95
CA ASP A 133 -2.79 18.23 -12.88
C ASP A 133 -2.81 17.43 -11.58
N LEU A 134 -1.66 16.92 -11.16
CA LEU A 134 -1.50 16.20 -9.91
C LEU A 134 -0.94 17.11 -8.84
N LYS A 135 -1.55 17.07 -7.67
CA LYS A 135 -1.11 17.83 -6.50
C LYS A 135 -0.14 16.99 -5.68
N ILE A 136 1.10 17.47 -5.56
CA ILE A 136 2.18 16.82 -4.83
C ILE A 136 2.80 17.81 -3.83
N PRO A 137 3.55 17.33 -2.81
CA PRO A 137 4.32 18.22 -1.97
C PRO A 137 5.38 18.97 -2.79
N HIS A 138 5.55 20.24 -2.49
CA HIS A 138 6.63 21.04 -3.05
C HIS A 138 7.99 20.42 -2.70
N ASN A 139 8.94 20.47 -3.63
CA ASN A 139 10.23 19.81 -3.49
C ASN A 139 10.09 18.31 -3.16
N LEU A 140 9.42 17.59 -4.06
CA LEU A 140 9.07 16.17 -3.91
C LEU A 140 10.23 15.29 -3.44
N SER A 141 11.43 15.46 -4.00
CA SER A 141 12.60 14.64 -3.66
C SER A 141 13.02 14.83 -2.20
N SER A 142 13.08 16.07 -1.74
CA SER A 142 13.39 16.38 -0.34
C SER A 142 12.30 15.85 0.61
N PHE A 143 11.04 16.02 0.24
CA PHE A 143 9.91 15.49 1.01
C PHE A 143 9.96 13.97 1.14
N VAL A 144 10.12 13.27 0.00
CA VAL A 144 10.20 11.80 0.00
C VAL A 144 11.42 11.32 0.78
N ASN A 145 12.58 11.93 0.62
CA ASN A 145 13.77 11.55 1.40
C ASN A 145 13.57 11.73 2.90
N LYS A 146 12.97 12.85 3.32
CA LYS A 146 12.69 13.15 4.74
C LYS A 146 11.72 12.15 5.37
N TYR A 147 10.67 11.76 4.66
CA TYR A 147 9.61 10.93 5.19
C TYR A 147 9.66 9.48 4.68
N ARG A 148 10.66 9.12 3.86
CA ARG A 148 10.74 7.79 3.21
C ARG A 148 10.72 6.65 4.24
N ALA A 149 11.49 6.79 5.31
CA ALA A 149 11.54 5.78 6.35
C ALA A 149 10.15 5.57 6.99
N ASP A 150 9.44 6.67 7.29
CA ASP A 150 8.10 6.62 7.86
C ASP A 150 7.06 6.11 6.84
N LEU A 151 7.15 6.55 5.59
CA LEU A 151 6.29 6.10 4.49
C LEU A 151 6.48 4.60 4.23
N MET A 152 7.70 4.13 4.24
CA MET A 152 8.04 2.71 4.02
C MET A 152 7.83 1.88 5.28
N LEU A 153 8.14 2.40 6.48
CA LEU A 153 7.86 1.72 7.75
C LEU A 153 6.37 1.45 7.95
N SER A 154 5.49 2.33 7.47
CA SER A 154 4.06 2.09 7.55
C SER A 154 3.61 0.93 6.65
N PHE A 155 4.29 0.71 5.53
CA PHE A 155 4.08 -0.43 4.66
C PHE A 155 4.57 -1.72 5.34
N TYR A 156 5.71 -1.68 6.00
CA TYR A 156 6.33 -2.82 6.67
C TYR A 156 5.76 -3.08 8.08
N LYS A 157 5.45 -2.07 8.89
CA LYS A 157 4.85 -2.26 10.24
C LYS A 157 3.47 -2.91 10.24
N LYS A 158 2.78 -2.98 9.10
CA LYS A 158 1.49 -3.66 9.01
C LYS A 158 1.64 -5.19 9.11
N HIS A 159 2.81 -5.72 8.90
CA HIS A 159 3.08 -7.15 8.81
C HIS A 159 4.33 -7.60 9.59
N SER A 160 4.97 -6.73 10.35
CA SER A 160 6.20 -7.09 11.00
C SER A 160 5.93 -7.75 12.36
N VAL A 161 5.95 -9.03 12.39
CA VAL A 161 6.83 -9.70 13.34
C VAL A 161 8.24 -9.38 12.85
N SER A 162 8.90 -8.37 13.42
CA SER A 162 10.31 -8.14 13.10
C SER A 162 11.06 -9.36 13.62
N PHE A 163 11.85 -10.02 12.76
CA PHE A 163 12.75 -11.04 13.22
C PHE A 163 13.81 -10.36 14.10
N ASP A 164 13.52 -10.24 15.40
CA ASP A 164 14.56 -10.01 16.40
C ASP A 164 15.41 -11.29 16.56
N SER A 165 16.48 -11.22 17.31
CA SER A 165 17.41 -12.34 17.47
C SER A 165 16.77 -13.63 17.98
N GLU A 166 15.67 -13.56 18.69
CA GLU A 166 14.96 -14.74 19.22
C GLU A 166 13.95 -15.29 18.20
N SER A 167 13.16 -14.42 17.60
CA SER A 167 12.20 -14.81 16.57
C SER A 167 12.88 -15.29 15.30
N GLU A 168 14.04 -14.71 14.93
CA GLU A 168 14.88 -15.20 13.84
C GLU A 168 15.35 -16.64 14.08
N LYS A 169 15.85 -16.93 15.29
CA LYS A 169 16.25 -18.30 15.65
C LYS A 169 15.09 -19.30 15.55
N LYS A 170 13.91 -18.91 16.01
CA LYS A 170 12.69 -19.73 15.90
C LYS A 170 12.27 -19.92 14.44
N ALA A 171 12.34 -18.88 13.62
CA ALA A 171 12.01 -18.95 12.20
C ALA A 171 13.00 -19.82 11.42
N VAL A 172 14.32 -19.69 11.69
CA VAL A 172 15.34 -20.55 11.08
C VAL A 172 15.14 -22.00 11.51
N LYS A 173 14.84 -22.25 12.81
CA LYS A 173 14.53 -23.60 13.27
C LYS A 173 13.31 -24.18 12.54
N LEU A 174 12.23 -23.41 12.41
CA LEU A 174 11.04 -23.82 11.67
C LEU A 174 11.38 -24.15 10.20
N LEU A 175 12.23 -23.33 9.56
CA LEU A 175 12.67 -23.56 8.18
C LEU A 175 13.44 -24.89 8.06
N LEU A 176 14.29 -25.21 9.04
CA LEU A 176 15.03 -26.48 9.08
C LEU A 176 14.09 -27.65 9.33
N ASP A 177 13.15 -27.54 10.24
CA ASP A 177 12.15 -28.59 10.52
C ASP A 177 11.29 -28.87 9.26
N VAL A 178 10.86 -27.83 8.54
CA VAL A 178 10.14 -27.96 7.27
C VAL A 178 11.03 -28.58 6.18
N ASN A 179 12.30 -28.17 6.09
CA ASN A 179 13.27 -28.77 5.17
C ASN A 179 13.39 -30.31 5.37
N ASP A 180 13.47 -30.77 6.62
CA ASP A 180 13.58 -32.16 6.91
C ASP A 180 12.29 -32.92 6.54
N ILE A 181 11.12 -32.35 6.80
CA ILE A 181 9.84 -32.94 6.40
C ILE A 181 9.74 -33.05 4.87
N LEU A 182 10.08 -31.98 4.13
CA LEU A 182 9.99 -31.97 2.68
C LEU A 182 10.98 -32.94 2.03
N LYS A 183 12.22 -33.02 2.54
CA LYS A 183 13.22 -33.99 2.09
C LYS A 183 12.75 -35.43 2.33
N ASN A 184 12.25 -35.74 3.53
CA ASN A 184 11.75 -37.05 3.87
C ASN A 184 10.48 -37.43 3.08
N SER A 185 9.77 -36.45 2.58
CA SER A 185 8.59 -36.64 1.72
C SER A 185 8.92 -36.66 0.22
N ASN A 186 10.20 -36.59 -0.15
CA ASN A 186 10.68 -36.58 -1.53
C ASN A 186 10.03 -35.44 -2.38
N VAL A 187 9.88 -34.24 -1.77
CA VAL A 187 9.29 -33.06 -2.42
C VAL A 187 10.41 -32.14 -2.87
N ASP A 188 10.43 -31.80 -4.16
CA ASP A 188 11.31 -30.76 -4.68
C ASP A 188 10.81 -29.39 -4.23
N TYR A 189 11.64 -28.63 -3.54
CA TYR A 189 11.33 -27.30 -3.04
C TYR A 189 12.56 -26.41 -3.06
N TRP A 190 12.34 -25.09 -2.95
CA TRP A 190 13.37 -24.08 -2.81
C TRP A 190 12.87 -22.94 -1.91
N ILE A 191 13.78 -22.17 -1.33
CA ILE A 191 13.43 -20.92 -0.68
C ILE A 191 13.15 -19.85 -1.74
N GLU A 192 12.16 -18.97 -1.51
CA GLU A 192 11.69 -17.98 -2.47
C GLU A 192 11.51 -16.60 -1.81
N GLY A 193 11.14 -15.61 -2.58
CA GLY A 193 10.74 -14.29 -2.08
C GLY A 193 11.74 -13.59 -1.17
N GLY A 194 11.25 -13.07 -0.06
CA GLY A 194 12.04 -12.38 0.96
C GLY A 194 13.04 -13.29 1.66
N THR A 195 12.67 -14.55 1.89
CA THR A 195 13.54 -15.57 2.51
C THR A 195 14.79 -15.81 1.67
N LEU A 196 14.66 -15.98 0.35
CA LEU A 196 15.78 -16.15 -0.56
C LEU A 196 16.64 -14.88 -0.63
N LEU A 197 16.01 -13.73 -0.74
CA LEU A 197 16.71 -12.44 -0.82
C LEU A 197 17.56 -12.20 0.43
N GLY A 198 17.01 -12.42 1.62
CA GLY A 198 17.72 -12.30 2.89
C GLY A 198 18.91 -13.26 2.97
N ALA A 199 18.71 -14.52 2.60
CA ALA A 199 19.75 -15.55 2.62
C ALA A 199 20.94 -15.18 1.70
N ILE A 200 20.68 -14.65 0.50
CA ILE A 200 21.74 -14.30 -0.47
C ILE A 200 22.41 -12.98 -0.10
N ARG A 201 21.64 -11.93 0.14
CA ARG A 201 22.13 -10.55 0.35
C ARG A 201 22.73 -10.36 1.73
N ASP A 202 22.00 -10.77 2.78
CA ASP A 202 22.26 -10.39 4.16
C ASP A 202 22.82 -11.56 4.99
N LYS A 203 22.82 -12.79 4.44
CA LYS A 203 23.16 -14.04 5.12
C LYS A 203 22.34 -14.30 6.38
N LYS A 204 21.15 -13.74 6.43
CA LYS A 204 20.17 -13.84 7.52
C LYS A 204 18.76 -13.55 6.99
N LEU A 205 17.73 -13.79 7.81
CA LEU A 205 16.38 -13.37 7.47
C LEU A 205 16.30 -11.83 7.44
N ILE A 206 15.44 -11.31 6.56
CA ILE A 206 15.23 -9.85 6.49
C ILE A 206 14.51 -9.41 7.77
N PRO A 207 15.07 -8.46 8.57
CA PRO A 207 14.52 -8.13 9.89
C PRO A 207 13.08 -7.64 9.91
N TRP A 208 12.60 -7.06 8.80
CA TRP A 208 11.24 -6.53 8.63
C TRP A 208 10.32 -7.44 7.82
N ASP A 209 10.81 -8.63 7.44
CA ASP A 209 9.98 -9.67 6.87
C ASP A 209 9.19 -10.40 7.97
N HIS A 210 8.10 -11.02 7.64
CA HIS A 210 7.16 -11.58 8.62
C HIS A 210 6.73 -13.01 8.29
N ASP A 211 7.23 -13.56 7.19
CA ASP A 211 6.94 -14.89 6.71
C ASP A 211 8.19 -15.58 6.15
N LEU A 212 8.05 -16.86 5.90
CA LEU A 212 9.05 -17.69 5.25
C LEU A 212 8.44 -18.22 3.96
N ASP A 213 9.03 -17.83 2.83
CA ASP A 213 8.56 -18.21 1.51
C ASP A 213 9.26 -19.45 0.99
N LEU A 214 8.49 -20.45 0.61
CA LEU A 214 8.96 -21.67 -0.04
C LEU A 214 8.20 -21.90 -1.34
N GLY A 215 8.94 -22.11 -2.42
CA GLY A 215 8.41 -22.59 -3.69
C GLY A 215 8.48 -24.10 -3.77
N MET A 216 7.48 -24.73 -4.36
CA MET A 216 7.44 -26.18 -4.59
C MET A 216 7.01 -26.46 -6.00
N LYS A 217 7.59 -27.51 -6.61
CA LYS A 217 7.13 -27.98 -7.90
C LYS A 217 5.77 -28.67 -7.73
N TYR A 218 4.76 -28.19 -8.46
CA TYR A 218 3.46 -28.85 -8.45
C TYR A 218 3.59 -30.25 -9.04
N SER A 219 3.17 -31.27 -8.29
CA SER A 219 3.02 -32.65 -8.75
C SER A 219 1.60 -33.10 -8.40
N SER A 220 0.94 -33.75 -9.36
CA SER A 220 -0.41 -34.31 -9.16
C SER A 220 -0.45 -35.39 -8.06
N ASP A 221 0.69 -35.96 -7.71
CA ASP A 221 0.83 -37.00 -6.72
C ASP A 221 1.02 -36.48 -5.30
N LEU A 222 1.20 -35.17 -5.14
CA LEU A 222 1.25 -34.51 -3.84
C LEU A 222 -0.14 -34.57 -3.19
N LYS A 223 -0.37 -35.66 -2.41
CA LYS A 223 -1.52 -35.77 -1.52
C LYS A 223 -1.39 -34.75 -0.38
N MET A 224 -1.52 -33.47 -0.68
CA MET A 224 -1.45 -32.36 0.28
C MET A 224 -2.41 -32.51 1.46
N LYS A 225 -3.42 -33.38 1.36
CA LYS A 225 -4.37 -33.66 2.45
C LYS A 225 -3.76 -34.28 3.71
N LYS A 226 -2.51 -34.76 3.67
CA LYS A 226 -1.83 -35.32 4.86
C LYS A 226 -0.81 -34.37 5.50
N MET A 227 -0.48 -33.23 4.90
CA MET A 227 0.52 -32.28 5.43
C MET A 227 -0.07 -31.16 6.29
N ILE A 228 -1.40 -31.04 6.40
CA ILE A 228 -2.07 -29.96 7.13
C ILE A 228 -2.62 -30.44 8.48
N ILE A 229 -1.98 -31.41 9.11
CA ILE A 229 -2.32 -31.78 10.48
C ILE A 229 -1.02 -31.83 11.28
N ILE A 230 -0.59 -30.70 11.75
CA ILE A 230 0.18 -30.53 12.99
C ILE A 230 -0.38 -29.30 13.70
#